data_8997698f9926ea45c133e6798dea012f
#
_entry.id   8997698f9926ea45c133e6798dea012f
#
_cell.length_a   1.000
_cell.length_b   1.000
_cell.length_c   1.000
_cell.angle_alpha   90.00
_cell.angle_beta   90.00
_cell.angle_gamma   90.00
#
_symmetry.space_group_name_H-M   'P 1'
#
loop_
_entity.id
_entity.type
_entity.pdbx_description
1 polymer ?
#
loop_
_entity_poly.entity_id
_entity_poly.type
_entity_poly.pdbx_seq_one_letter_code
_entity_poly.pdbx_strand_id
1 'polypeptide(L)'
;MKDRIRAVADLLSPRVVVHIGASESGVYPSDIFRSLQASPLTLYAVNPRRSEVFGTPCLSSLSKLPCRGQGEGKADLAILTIPAAAVPAALADCIEAGIGQAVIISSGFAEAGAEGRALQARIEALGDRIHILGPNCAGFANVTEGITAARLYSPAAKGCISLV
;
A
#
# COMPACT_ATOMS: atom_id res chain seq x y z
N MET A 1 17.06 -15.19 6.50
CA MET A 1 16.28 -14.77 7.70
C MET A 1 16.45 -13.28 8.00
N LYS A 2 17.68 -12.76 8.08
CA LYS A 2 17.93 -11.32 8.33
C LYS A 2 17.29 -10.39 7.29
N ASP A 3 17.33 -10.75 6.01
CA ASP A 3 16.77 -9.94 4.92
C ASP A 3 15.24 -9.83 5.00
N ARG A 4 14.54 -10.90 5.40
CA ARG A 4 13.08 -10.88 5.58
C ARG A 4 12.66 -10.02 6.77
N ILE A 5 13.42 -10.04 7.87
CA ILE A 5 13.16 -9.20 9.04
C ILE A 5 13.34 -7.72 8.67
N ARG A 6 14.38 -7.41 7.90
CA ARG A 6 14.62 -6.05 7.41
C ARG A 6 13.49 -5.59 6.50
N ALA A 7 13.06 -6.43 5.56
CA ALA A 7 11.95 -6.10 4.66
C ALA A 7 10.65 -5.80 5.42
N VAL A 8 10.34 -6.54 6.49
CA VAL A 8 9.17 -6.25 7.34
C VAL A 8 9.34 -4.93 8.09
N ALA A 9 10.51 -4.65 8.63
CA ALA A 9 10.79 -3.38 9.31
C ALA A 9 10.64 -2.19 8.35
N ASP A 10 11.20 -2.30 7.14
CA ASP A 10 11.10 -1.27 6.10
C ASP A 10 9.63 -1.05 5.67
N LEU A 11 8.83 -2.13 5.56
CA LEU A 11 7.40 -2.04 5.23
C LEU A 11 6.60 -1.29 6.31
N LEU A 12 6.94 -1.47 7.58
CA LEU A 12 6.24 -0.85 8.70
C LEU A 12 6.67 0.58 9.00
N SER A 13 7.77 1.08 8.40
CA SER A 13 8.35 2.40 8.66
C SER A 13 8.62 3.19 7.37
N PRO A 14 7.64 3.30 6.45
CA PRO A 14 7.83 4.03 5.19
C PRO A 14 7.85 5.54 5.43
N ARG A 15 8.69 6.25 4.68
CA ARG A 15 8.71 7.73 4.66
C ARG A 15 7.87 8.30 3.52
N VAL A 16 7.80 7.58 2.41
CA VAL A 16 7.05 7.97 1.21
C VAL A 16 6.12 6.84 0.82
N VAL A 17 4.83 7.12 0.86
CA VAL A 17 3.78 6.16 0.53
C VAL A 17 3.01 6.63 -0.70
N VAL A 18 2.71 5.71 -1.61
CA VAL A 18 1.77 5.92 -2.69
C VAL A 18 0.51 5.09 -2.47
N HIS A 19 -0.65 5.75 -2.48
CA HIS A 19 -1.95 5.08 -2.40
C HIS A 19 -2.56 4.95 -3.79
N ILE A 20 -2.59 3.74 -4.33
CA ILE A 20 -3.15 3.39 -5.65
C ILE A 20 -4.61 3.03 -5.47
N GLY A 21 -5.49 3.77 -6.14
CA GLY A 21 -6.93 3.68 -5.95
C GLY A 21 -7.45 4.64 -4.88
N ALA A 22 -6.67 5.65 -4.51
CA ALA A 22 -7.08 6.70 -3.58
C ALA A 22 -8.43 7.31 -4.00
N SER A 23 -9.36 7.44 -3.06
CA SER A 23 -10.72 7.89 -3.35
C SER A 23 -11.41 8.40 -2.09
N GLU A 24 -12.26 9.41 -2.24
CA GLU A 24 -13.17 9.88 -1.21
C GLU A 24 -14.41 8.98 -1.07
N SER A 25 -14.67 8.16 -2.09
CA SER A 25 -15.76 7.20 -2.10
C SER A 25 -15.25 5.78 -1.83
N GLY A 26 -16.10 4.99 -1.17
CA GLY A 26 -15.75 3.64 -0.70
C GLY A 26 -15.06 3.68 0.65
N VAL A 27 -15.46 2.75 1.51
CA VAL A 27 -15.05 2.73 2.93
C VAL A 27 -13.54 2.57 3.07
N TYR A 28 -12.96 1.55 2.45
CA TYR A 28 -11.52 1.29 2.59
C TYR A 28 -10.64 2.34 1.91
N PRO A 29 -10.87 2.76 0.64
CA PRO A 29 -10.03 3.78 0.02
C PRO A 29 -10.05 5.11 0.78
N SER A 30 -11.22 5.53 1.27
CA SER A 30 -11.39 6.77 2.01
C SER A 30 -10.72 6.73 3.39
N ASP A 31 -11.03 5.70 4.21
CA ASP A 31 -10.55 5.62 5.59
C ASP A 31 -9.02 5.44 5.64
N ILE A 32 -8.47 4.59 4.75
CA ILE A 32 -7.02 4.37 4.67
C ILE A 32 -6.30 5.64 4.21
N PHE A 33 -6.86 6.35 3.21
CA PHE A 33 -6.25 7.60 2.75
C PHE A 33 -6.19 8.64 3.86
N ARG A 34 -7.28 8.83 4.61
CA ARG A 34 -7.33 9.75 5.75
C ARG A 34 -6.36 9.36 6.86
N SER A 35 -6.23 8.07 7.16
CA SER A 35 -5.27 7.58 8.15
C SER A 35 -3.83 7.84 7.73
N LEU A 36 -3.52 7.63 6.46
CA LEU A 36 -2.20 7.96 5.90
C LEU A 36 -1.93 9.47 5.88
N GLN A 37 -2.93 10.28 5.54
CA GLN A 37 -2.83 11.74 5.53
C GLN A 37 -2.55 12.32 6.93
N ALA A 38 -3.02 11.65 7.97
CA ALA A 38 -2.75 12.00 9.36
C ALA A 38 -1.39 11.46 9.89
N SER A 39 -0.72 10.60 9.13
CA SER A 39 0.57 10.00 9.51
C SER A 39 1.76 10.89 9.13
N PRO A 40 2.90 10.84 9.84
CA PRO A 40 4.06 11.68 9.58
C PRO A 40 4.90 11.16 8.39
N LEU A 41 4.33 11.12 7.21
CA LEU A 41 4.93 10.63 5.98
C LEU A 41 4.56 11.49 4.77
N THR A 42 5.28 11.33 3.67
CA THR A 42 4.89 11.93 2.38
C THR A 42 3.91 11.00 1.67
N LEU A 43 2.70 11.50 1.40
CA LEU A 43 1.64 10.74 0.74
C LEU A 43 1.40 11.22 -0.69
N TYR A 44 1.40 10.29 -1.63
CA TYR A 44 0.95 10.50 -3.00
C TYR A 44 -0.34 9.73 -3.27
N ALA A 45 -1.32 10.41 -3.85
CA ALA A 45 -2.54 9.80 -4.36
C ALA A 45 -2.39 9.42 -5.83
N VAL A 46 -2.78 8.20 -6.20
CA VAL A 46 -2.83 7.76 -7.61
C VAL A 46 -4.22 7.23 -7.94
N ASN A 47 -4.88 7.92 -8.86
CA ASN A 47 -6.16 7.49 -9.42
C ASN A 47 -6.38 8.16 -10.79
N PRO A 48 -6.50 7.43 -11.91
CA PRO A 48 -6.64 8.03 -13.23
C PRO A 48 -7.98 8.76 -13.45
N ARG A 49 -8.95 8.60 -12.53
CA ARG A 49 -10.30 9.17 -12.65
C ARG A 49 -10.51 10.39 -11.74
N ARG A 50 -9.50 10.84 -11.02
CA ARG A 50 -9.60 11.96 -10.06
C ARG A 50 -8.44 12.93 -10.21
N SER A 51 -8.72 14.19 -10.06
CA SER A 51 -7.70 15.25 -9.99
C SER A 51 -7.22 15.51 -8.56
N GLU A 52 -8.06 15.17 -7.57
CA GLU A 52 -7.83 15.43 -6.16
C GLU A 52 -8.54 14.39 -5.28
N VAL A 53 -8.00 14.12 -4.10
CA VAL A 53 -8.57 13.28 -3.03
C VAL A 53 -8.31 13.97 -1.69
N PHE A 54 -9.35 14.41 -0.97
CA PHE A 54 -9.26 15.13 0.31
C PHE A 54 -8.23 16.28 0.31
N GLY A 55 -8.24 17.13 -0.71
CA GLY A 55 -7.32 18.25 -0.86
C GLY A 55 -5.91 17.85 -1.34
N THR A 56 -5.63 16.57 -1.54
CA THR A 56 -4.34 16.10 -2.06
C THR A 56 -4.43 15.93 -3.58
N PRO A 57 -3.56 16.57 -4.38
CA PRO A 57 -3.49 16.37 -5.81
C PRO A 57 -3.29 14.90 -6.18
N CYS A 58 -4.07 14.41 -7.16
CA CYS A 58 -4.04 13.02 -7.56
C CYS A 58 -3.30 12.82 -8.87
N LEU A 59 -2.32 11.95 -8.88
CA LEU A 59 -1.58 11.57 -10.07
C LEU A 59 -2.38 10.54 -10.88
N SER A 60 -2.34 10.65 -12.20
CA SER A 60 -3.05 9.70 -13.06
C SER A 60 -2.34 8.34 -13.20
N SER A 61 -1.05 8.25 -12.85
CA SER A 61 -0.26 7.02 -12.91
C SER A 61 1.00 7.14 -12.05
N LEU A 62 1.62 5.99 -11.71
CA LEU A 62 2.90 5.92 -10.99
C LEU A 62 4.06 6.56 -11.75
N SER A 63 4.01 6.58 -13.09
CA SER A 63 5.06 7.21 -13.89
C SER A 63 5.23 8.70 -13.60
N LYS A 64 4.17 9.37 -13.11
CA LYS A 64 4.16 10.79 -12.73
C LYS A 64 4.66 11.08 -11.32
N LEU A 65 4.98 10.05 -10.54
CA LEU A 65 5.64 10.25 -9.26
C LEU A 65 6.97 10.99 -9.45
N PRO A 66 7.30 11.97 -8.59
CA PRO A 66 8.59 12.64 -8.64
C PRO A 66 9.73 11.64 -8.43
N CYS A 67 10.86 11.87 -9.09
CA CYS A 67 12.06 11.11 -8.85
C CYS A 67 12.65 11.52 -7.49
N ARG A 68 13.14 10.54 -6.75
CA ARG A 68 13.93 10.70 -5.53
C ARG A 68 15.43 10.67 -5.90
N GLY A 69 16.31 10.53 -4.94
CA GLY A 69 17.77 10.44 -5.19
C GLY A 69 18.17 9.28 -6.09
N GLN A 70 19.41 9.29 -6.57
CA GLN A 70 19.93 8.20 -7.41
C GLN A 70 19.90 6.86 -6.64
N GLY A 71 19.33 5.83 -7.28
CA GLY A 71 19.20 4.50 -6.68
C GLY A 71 18.03 4.32 -5.73
N GLU A 72 17.21 5.37 -5.51
CA GLU A 72 15.99 5.28 -4.71
C GLU A 72 14.77 5.04 -5.60
N GLY A 73 13.86 4.17 -5.14
CA GLY A 73 12.54 4.02 -5.74
C GLY A 73 11.70 5.29 -5.57
N LYS A 74 10.67 5.45 -6.38
CA LYS A 74 9.79 6.63 -6.34
C LYS A 74 8.99 6.76 -5.05
N ALA A 75 8.74 5.63 -4.36
CA ALA A 75 8.15 5.56 -3.02
C ALA A 75 8.70 4.35 -2.28
N ASP A 76 8.58 4.32 -0.95
CA ASP A 76 9.01 3.19 -0.12
C ASP A 76 7.94 2.09 -0.11
N LEU A 77 6.67 2.48 -0.11
CA LEU A 77 5.52 1.59 0.01
C LEU A 77 4.40 1.99 -0.94
N ALA A 78 3.80 0.99 -1.62
CA ALA A 78 2.53 1.13 -2.31
C ALA A 78 1.39 0.50 -1.50
N ILE A 79 0.26 1.22 -1.38
CA ILE A 79 -0.97 0.69 -0.80
C ILE A 79 -2.02 0.61 -1.90
N LEU A 80 -2.61 -0.56 -2.08
CA LEU A 80 -3.53 -0.84 -3.17
C LEU A 80 -4.95 -1.08 -2.64
N THR A 81 -5.88 -0.24 -3.10
CA THR A 81 -7.33 -0.35 -2.86
C THR A 81 -8.10 -0.33 -4.18
N ILE A 82 -7.64 -1.10 -5.15
CA ILE A 82 -8.18 -1.22 -6.51
C ILE A 82 -8.84 -2.59 -6.72
N PRO A 83 -9.67 -2.77 -7.76
CA PRO A 83 -10.22 -4.10 -8.08
C PRO A 83 -9.13 -5.16 -8.25
N ALA A 84 -9.36 -6.37 -7.73
CA ALA A 84 -8.37 -7.47 -7.72
C ALA A 84 -7.76 -7.75 -9.11
N ALA A 85 -8.57 -7.69 -10.16
CA ALA A 85 -8.12 -7.90 -11.54
C ALA A 85 -7.05 -6.90 -12.00
N ALA A 86 -7.01 -5.69 -11.40
CA ALA A 86 -6.03 -4.65 -11.74
C ALA A 86 -4.73 -4.75 -10.91
N VAL A 87 -4.74 -5.48 -9.80
CA VAL A 87 -3.60 -5.55 -8.88
C VAL A 87 -2.32 -6.10 -9.52
N PRO A 88 -2.33 -7.19 -10.31
CA PRO A 88 -1.10 -7.69 -10.91
C PRO A 88 -0.38 -6.69 -11.82
N ALA A 89 -1.13 -5.90 -12.59
CA ALA A 89 -0.57 -4.84 -13.43
C ALA A 89 -0.01 -3.70 -12.58
N ALA A 90 -0.75 -3.25 -11.56
CA ALA A 90 -0.29 -2.21 -10.65
C ALA A 90 0.98 -2.59 -9.89
N LEU A 91 1.15 -3.87 -9.52
CA LEU A 91 2.39 -4.36 -8.90
C LEU A 91 3.56 -4.34 -9.89
N ALA A 92 3.33 -4.67 -11.16
CA ALA A 92 4.36 -4.55 -12.18
C ALA A 92 4.81 -3.09 -12.35
N ASP A 93 3.87 -2.15 -12.39
CA ASP A 93 4.16 -0.70 -12.43
C ASP A 93 4.93 -0.24 -11.17
N CYS A 94 4.61 -0.79 -9.98
CA CYS A 94 5.36 -0.53 -8.74
C CYS A 94 6.82 -0.98 -8.87
N ILE A 95 7.04 -2.19 -9.36
CA ILE A 95 8.39 -2.75 -9.56
C ILE A 95 9.19 -1.88 -10.55
N GLU A 96 8.58 -1.44 -11.66
CA GLU A 96 9.22 -0.54 -12.62
C GLU A 96 9.55 0.83 -12.03
N ALA A 97 8.72 1.31 -11.10
CA ALA A 97 8.97 2.54 -10.34
C ALA A 97 10.00 2.38 -9.21
N GLY A 98 10.58 1.18 -9.02
CA GLY A 98 11.52 0.88 -7.95
C GLY A 98 10.89 0.78 -6.57
N ILE A 99 9.57 0.55 -6.47
CA ILE A 99 8.85 0.37 -5.21
C ILE A 99 8.92 -1.11 -4.84
N GLY A 100 9.66 -1.43 -3.79
CA GLY A 100 9.92 -2.81 -3.37
C GLY A 100 8.95 -3.37 -2.34
N GLN A 101 7.95 -2.60 -1.89
CA GLN A 101 7.02 -2.96 -0.82
C GLN A 101 5.57 -2.65 -1.25
N ALA A 102 4.63 -3.55 -0.97
CA ALA A 102 3.21 -3.33 -1.26
C ALA A 102 2.30 -3.89 -0.14
N VAL A 103 1.23 -3.16 0.14
CA VAL A 103 0.10 -3.62 0.97
C VAL A 103 -1.14 -3.72 0.10
N ILE A 104 -1.72 -4.91 -0.02
CA ILE A 104 -2.89 -5.14 -0.85
C ILE A 104 -4.11 -5.31 0.07
N ILE A 105 -4.90 -4.25 0.18
CA ILE A 105 -6.14 -4.25 0.95
C ILE A 105 -7.25 -4.95 0.16
N SER A 106 -7.21 -4.86 -1.16
CA SER A 106 -8.19 -5.41 -2.07
C SER A 106 -8.50 -6.88 -1.80
N SER A 107 -9.76 -7.24 -1.79
CA SER A 107 -10.30 -8.61 -1.79
C SER A 107 -10.60 -9.09 -3.20
N GLY A 108 -10.94 -10.36 -3.37
CA GLY A 108 -11.25 -10.98 -4.65
C GLY A 108 -10.14 -11.90 -5.15
N PHE A 109 -9.36 -12.47 -4.24
CA PHE A 109 -8.28 -13.41 -4.50
C PHE A 109 -8.67 -14.85 -4.14
N ALA A 110 -7.84 -15.63 -3.49
CA ALA A 110 -8.11 -17.05 -3.23
C ALA A 110 -9.45 -17.31 -2.54
N GLU A 111 -9.91 -16.39 -1.70
CA GLU A 111 -11.20 -16.45 -1.02
C GLU A 111 -12.39 -16.34 -1.98
N ALA A 112 -12.22 -15.76 -3.16
CA ALA A 112 -13.27 -15.58 -4.17
C ALA A 112 -13.42 -16.77 -5.15
N GLY A 113 -12.72 -17.87 -4.91
CA GLY A 113 -12.84 -19.09 -5.73
C GLY A 113 -11.75 -19.24 -6.80
N ALA A 114 -12.06 -19.95 -7.89
CA ALA A 114 -11.03 -20.36 -8.87
C ALA A 114 -10.35 -19.19 -9.58
N GLU A 115 -11.11 -18.21 -10.02
CA GLU A 115 -10.58 -17.01 -10.68
C GLU A 115 -9.70 -16.19 -9.73
N GLY A 116 -10.13 -16.04 -8.48
CA GLY A 116 -9.36 -15.36 -7.44
C GLY A 116 -8.05 -16.07 -7.11
N ARG A 117 -8.04 -17.42 -7.06
CA ARG A 117 -6.79 -18.19 -6.92
C ARG A 117 -5.83 -17.98 -8.08
N ALA A 118 -6.34 -17.88 -9.31
CA ALA A 118 -5.50 -17.58 -10.47
C ALA A 118 -4.88 -16.17 -10.39
N LEU A 119 -5.63 -15.18 -9.90
CA LEU A 119 -5.10 -13.84 -9.64
C LEU A 119 -4.04 -13.85 -8.54
N GLN A 120 -4.28 -14.58 -7.46
CA GLN A 120 -3.32 -14.71 -6.36
C GLN A 120 -2.01 -15.35 -6.84
N ALA A 121 -2.05 -16.42 -7.60
CA ALA A 121 -0.86 -17.04 -8.17
C ALA A 121 -0.04 -16.06 -9.05
N ARG A 122 -0.72 -15.15 -9.76
CA ARG A 122 -0.04 -14.11 -10.55
C ARG A 122 0.70 -13.09 -9.69
N ILE A 123 0.16 -12.69 -8.54
CA ILE A 123 0.87 -11.77 -7.64
C ILE A 123 1.97 -12.47 -6.85
N GLU A 124 1.78 -13.73 -6.47
CA GLU A 124 2.80 -14.56 -5.80
C GLU A 124 4.04 -14.76 -6.69
N ALA A 125 3.87 -14.89 -7.99
CA ALA A 125 4.97 -14.98 -8.96
C ALA A 125 5.84 -13.71 -9.02
N LEU A 126 5.42 -12.60 -8.42
CA LEU A 126 6.19 -11.35 -8.32
C LEU A 126 6.97 -11.25 -6.99
N GLY A 127 6.79 -12.20 -6.07
CA GLY A 127 7.29 -12.14 -4.69
C GLY A 127 8.81 -12.02 -4.52
N ASP A 128 9.59 -12.39 -5.52
CA ASP A 128 11.05 -12.18 -5.52
C ASP A 128 11.45 -10.72 -5.85
N ARG A 129 10.52 -9.93 -6.37
CA ARG A 129 10.76 -8.55 -6.85
C ARG A 129 10.10 -7.48 -5.99
N ILE A 130 9.05 -7.84 -5.24
CA ILE A 130 8.29 -6.94 -4.38
C ILE A 130 7.77 -7.70 -3.15
N HIS A 131 7.98 -7.17 -1.97
CA HIS A 131 7.44 -7.75 -0.74
C HIS A 131 5.98 -7.34 -0.58
N ILE A 132 5.10 -8.30 -0.31
CA ILE A 132 3.65 -8.09 -0.28
C ILE A 132 3.10 -8.44 1.10
N LEU A 133 2.36 -7.50 1.70
CA LEU A 133 1.44 -7.75 2.82
C LEU A 133 0.02 -7.88 2.26
N GLY A 134 -0.62 -9.00 2.49
CA GLY A 134 -1.93 -9.34 1.91
C GLY A 134 -1.80 -10.39 0.81
N PRO A 135 -2.76 -10.52 -0.13
CA PRO A 135 -3.95 -9.68 -0.34
C PRO A 135 -5.04 -9.84 0.74
N ASN A 136 -6.12 -9.08 0.59
CA ASN A 136 -7.28 -9.11 1.47
C ASN A 136 -6.91 -8.91 2.95
N CYS A 137 -6.06 -7.93 3.24
CA CYS A 137 -5.62 -7.60 4.59
C CYS A 137 -6.23 -6.27 5.08
N ALA A 138 -6.21 -6.06 6.39
CA ALA A 138 -6.70 -4.82 7.00
C ALA A 138 -5.66 -3.68 7.00
N GLY A 139 -4.45 -3.93 6.52
CA GLY A 139 -3.32 -3.00 6.60
C GLY A 139 -2.51 -3.18 7.87
N PHE A 140 -1.85 -2.10 8.33
CA PHE A 140 -1.03 -2.12 9.55
C PHE A 140 -1.07 -0.79 10.29
N ALA A 141 -0.64 -0.81 11.55
CA ALA A 141 -0.37 0.39 12.33
C ALA A 141 0.97 0.24 13.06
N ASN A 142 1.84 1.23 12.88
CA ASN A 142 3.08 1.38 13.66
C ASN A 142 2.89 2.54 14.65
N VAL A 143 2.45 2.20 15.85
CA VAL A 143 2.15 3.18 16.90
C VAL A 143 3.38 3.90 17.42
N THR A 144 4.57 3.30 17.26
CA THR A 144 5.84 3.92 17.69
C THR A 144 6.18 5.11 16.82
N GLU A 145 5.95 5.01 15.51
CA GLU A 145 6.22 6.07 14.55
C GLU A 145 4.97 6.88 14.19
N GLY A 146 3.80 6.53 14.72
CA GLY A 146 2.55 7.23 14.44
C GLY A 146 2.01 6.98 13.04
N ILE A 147 2.41 5.87 12.39
CA ILE A 147 1.98 5.52 11.04
C ILE A 147 0.77 4.60 11.11
N THR A 148 -0.30 4.97 10.40
CA THR A 148 -1.49 4.13 10.25
C THR A 148 -1.84 3.98 8.77
N ALA A 149 -1.71 2.76 8.28
CA ALA A 149 -2.07 2.33 6.93
C ALA A 149 -3.18 1.28 7.00
N ALA A 150 -4.21 1.55 7.79
CA ALA A 150 -5.30 0.64 8.08
C ALA A 150 -6.61 1.39 8.31
N ARG A 151 -7.72 0.67 8.20
CA ARG A 151 -9.01 1.16 8.67
C ARG A 151 -9.14 0.89 10.16
N LEU A 152 -8.91 1.89 10.98
CA LEU A 152 -9.10 1.81 12.43
C LEU A 152 -10.28 2.67 12.86
N TYR A 153 -11.12 2.14 13.76
CA TYR A 153 -12.24 2.88 14.37
C TYR A 153 -11.78 3.85 15.47
N SER A 154 -10.60 3.59 16.03
CA SER A 154 -9.95 4.45 17.01
C SER A 154 -8.45 4.50 16.71
N PRO A 155 -7.78 5.63 16.98
CA PRO A 155 -6.34 5.70 16.86
C PRO A 155 -5.67 4.65 17.74
N ALA A 156 -4.70 3.94 17.18
CA ALA A 156 -3.88 3.02 17.96
C ALA A 156 -3.01 3.83 18.94
N ALA A 157 -2.99 3.43 20.21
CA ALA A 157 -2.19 4.05 21.23
C ALA A 157 -1.01 3.14 21.65
N LYS A 158 0.10 3.76 22.06
CA LYS A 158 1.22 3.01 22.62
C LYS A 158 0.79 2.28 23.89
N GLY A 159 1.13 1.00 23.99
CA GLY A 159 0.89 0.15 25.16
C GLY A 159 2.12 -0.67 25.53
N CYS A 160 1.99 -1.44 26.59
CA CYS A 160 3.03 -2.36 27.07
C CYS A 160 2.71 -3.83 26.78
N ILE A 161 1.62 -4.12 26.04
CA ILE A 161 1.19 -5.47 25.69
C ILE A 161 1.45 -5.70 24.20
N SER A 162 2.16 -6.77 23.88
CA SER A 162 2.35 -7.25 22.51
C SER A 162 1.59 -8.56 22.32
N LEU A 163 0.91 -8.68 21.21
CA LEU A 163 0.29 -9.92 20.74
C LEU A 163 1.18 -10.45 19.60
N VAL A 164 1.66 -11.69 19.75
CA VAL A 164 2.53 -12.36 18.78
C VAL A 164 1.82 -13.60 18.25
#